data_83eda0ecb72e4798c2722167fc1b9936
#
_entry.id   83eda0ecb72e4798c2722167fc1b9936
#
_cell.length_a   1.000
_cell.length_b   1.000
_cell.length_c   1.000
_cell.angle_alpha   90.00
_cell.angle_beta   90.00
_cell.angle_gamma   90.00
#
_symmetry.space_group_name_H-M   'P 1'
#
loop_
_entity.id
_entity.type
_entity.pdbx_description
1 polymer ?
#
loop_
_entity_poly.entity_id
_entity_poly.type
_entity_poly.pdbx_seq_one_letter_code
_entity_poly.pdbx_strand_id
1 'polypeptide(L)'
;ANAWADRVEYCFRRDAELCADYNNNIAGGKWKHMMDQTHIGYTSWDEPKGGNIMPKVTRVDASRNGNMVMGGYEYEESSGVVVMEAERFATSVQEPGTQWTVIPDLGRTLSGLSLMPYTKPVSGASLTYQMRLKSDLSGVRVRLILDSTLPFIKGGHSYAIRLDDGEEQIVNYNSDLTWAN
;
A
#
# COMPACT_ATOMS: atom_id res chain seq x y z
N ALA A 1 -2.14 -8.03 7.87
CA ALA A 1 -2.60 -9.23 7.15
C ALA A 1 -4.02 -9.63 7.58
N ASN A 2 -4.29 -9.83 8.89
CA ASN A 2 -5.61 -10.30 9.34
C ASN A 2 -6.74 -9.28 9.09
N ALA A 3 -6.48 -8.00 9.21
CA ALA A 3 -7.46 -6.96 8.89
C ALA A 3 -7.93 -7.01 7.42
N TRP A 4 -7.07 -7.42 6.49
CA TRP A 4 -7.48 -7.66 5.10
C TRP A 4 -8.38 -8.88 4.95
N ALA A 5 -8.10 -9.96 5.69
CA ALA A 5 -8.98 -11.12 5.72
C ALA A 5 -10.37 -10.74 6.23
N ASP A 6 -10.44 -9.97 7.32
CA ASP A 6 -11.70 -9.46 7.87
C ASP A 6 -12.45 -8.58 6.87
N ARG A 7 -11.73 -7.73 6.14
CA ARG A 7 -12.31 -6.86 5.10
C ARG A 7 -12.86 -7.64 3.92
N VAL A 8 -12.15 -8.67 3.45
CA VAL A 8 -12.64 -9.55 2.37
C VAL A 8 -13.93 -10.25 2.78
N GLU A 9 -13.97 -10.84 3.97
CA GLU A 9 -15.15 -11.49 4.50
C GLU A 9 -16.31 -10.51 4.70
N TYR A 10 -16.03 -9.29 5.18
CA TYR A 10 -17.03 -8.23 5.31
C TYR A 10 -17.58 -7.83 3.95
N CYS A 11 -16.73 -7.58 2.95
CA CYS A 11 -17.18 -7.19 1.61
C CYS A 11 -18.04 -8.27 0.97
N PHE A 12 -17.68 -9.54 1.11
CA PHE A 12 -18.46 -10.66 0.59
C PHE A 12 -19.88 -10.73 1.21
N ARG A 13 -19.98 -10.58 2.53
CA ARG A 13 -21.29 -10.53 3.21
C ARG A 13 -22.10 -9.30 2.80
N ARG A 14 -21.43 -8.15 2.73
CA ARG A 14 -22.09 -6.89 2.39
C ARG A 14 -22.62 -6.87 0.98
N ASP A 15 -21.91 -7.49 0.05
CA ASP A 15 -22.36 -7.69 -1.32
C ASP A 15 -23.66 -8.50 -1.37
N ALA A 16 -23.72 -9.64 -0.67
CA ALA A 16 -24.91 -10.47 -0.60
C ALA A 16 -26.10 -9.71 0.02
N GLU A 17 -25.87 -8.93 1.09
CA GLU A 17 -26.90 -8.09 1.71
C GLU A 17 -27.44 -7.03 0.73
N LEU A 18 -26.55 -6.36 -0.01
CA LEU A 18 -26.93 -5.35 -0.99
C LEU A 18 -27.75 -5.95 -2.15
N CYS A 19 -27.33 -7.10 -2.67
CA CYS A 19 -28.07 -7.81 -3.70
C CYS A 19 -29.47 -8.23 -3.22
N ALA A 20 -29.56 -8.76 -2.01
CA ALA A 20 -30.84 -9.12 -1.40
C ALA A 20 -31.73 -7.89 -1.17
N ASP A 21 -31.17 -6.79 -0.69
CA ASP A 21 -31.91 -5.54 -0.47
C ASP A 21 -32.43 -4.97 -1.79
N TYR A 22 -31.60 -4.97 -2.82
CA TYR A 22 -32.01 -4.53 -4.16
C TYR A 22 -33.15 -5.36 -4.70
N ASN A 23 -33.05 -6.68 -4.62
CA ASN A 23 -34.05 -7.59 -5.17
C ASN A 23 -35.40 -7.54 -4.41
N ASN A 24 -35.36 -7.34 -3.10
CA ASN A 24 -36.55 -7.53 -2.28
C ASN A 24 -37.18 -6.25 -1.73
N ASN A 25 -36.40 -5.20 -1.55
CA ASN A 25 -36.87 -4.01 -0.83
C ASN A 25 -36.94 -2.75 -1.74
N ILE A 26 -35.97 -2.56 -2.66
CA ILE A 26 -35.96 -1.38 -3.52
C ILE A 26 -37.20 -1.37 -4.40
N ALA A 27 -37.86 -0.22 -4.45
CA ALA A 27 -39.13 -0.02 -5.17
C ALA A 27 -40.22 -1.06 -4.83
N GLY A 28 -40.28 -1.51 -3.55
CA GLY A 28 -41.25 -2.51 -3.10
C GLY A 28 -41.06 -3.89 -3.70
N GLY A 29 -39.81 -4.25 -4.04
CA GLY A 29 -39.48 -5.54 -4.65
C GLY A 29 -39.77 -5.65 -6.14
N LYS A 30 -39.94 -4.52 -6.82
CA LYS A 30 -40.16 -4.48 -8.28
C LYS A 30 -39.00 -5.10 -9.08
N TRP A 31 -37.78 -5.01 -8.58
CA TRP A 31 -36.56 -5.46 -9.25
C TRP A 31 -36.09 -6.84 -8.81
N LYS A 32 -37.04 -7.67 -8.40
CA LYS A 32 -36.77 -9.06 -7.98
C LYS A 32 -35.99 -9.80 -9.06
N HIS A 33 -34.95 -10.54 -8.64
CA HIS A 33 -34.04 -11.31 -9.49
C HIS A 33 -33.07 -10.50 -10.38
N MET A 34 -33.04 -9.19 -10.26
CA MET A 34 -32.11 -8.37 -11.07
C MET A 34 -30.64 -8.51 -10.63
N MET A 35 -30.41 -8.84 -9.36
CA MET A 35 -29.07 -9.03 -8.76
C MET A 35 -28.81 -10.50 -8.36
N ASP A 36 -29.37 -11.45 -9.08
CA ASP A 36 -29.17 -12.88 -8.78
C ASP A 36 -27.96 -13.48 -9.49
N GLN A 37 -27.41 -12.79 -10.49
CA GLN A 37 -26.29 -13.32 -11.24
C GLN A 37 -25.05 -13.47 -10.37
N THR A 38 -24.43 -14.64 -10.45
CA THR A 38 -23.13 -14.89 -9.82
C THR A 38 -22.07 -13.96 -10.41
N HIS A 39 -21.28 -13.32 -9.55
CA HIS A 39 -20.27 -12.34 -9.96
C HIS A 39 -18.97 -12.44 -9.15
N ILE A 40 -18.90 -13.36 -8.16
CA ILE A 40 -17.71 -13.59 -7.34
C ILE A 40 -17.29 -15.05 -7.44
N GLY A 41 -15.98 -15.28 -7.59
CA GLY A 41 -15.40 -16.63 -7.55
C GLY A 41 -15.16 -17.27 -8.91
N TYR A 42 -15.20 -16.50 -9.99
CA TYR A 42 -14.83 -16.98 -11.33
C TYR A 42 -13.35 -17.37 -11.38
N THR A 43 -13.08 -18.60 -11.77
CA THR A 43 -11.73 -19.12 -12.03
C THR A 43 -11.55 -19.52 -13.50
N SER A 44 -12.62 -19.50 -14.26
CA SER A 44 -12.68 -19.76 -15.69
C SER A 44 -13.79 -18.90 -16.31
N TRP A 45 -14.06 -19.11 -17.59
CA TRP A 45 -15.19 -18.46 -18.27
C TRP A 45 -16.55 -18.94 -17.79
N ASP A 46 -16.63 -20.14 -17.22
CA ASP A 46 -17.86 -20.73 -16.72
C ASP A 46 -18.24 -20.17 -15.36
N GLU A 47 -19.55 -20.03 -15.15
CA GLU A 47 -20.11 -19.59 -13.87
C GLU A 47 -19.75 -20.57 -12.73
N PRO A 48 -19.34 -20.09 -11.57
CA PRO A 48 -19.08 -20.91 -10.42
C PRO A 48 -20.29 -21.75 -10.01
N LYS A 49 -20.11 -23.06 -9.87
CA LYS A 49 -21.18 -23.94 -9.40
C LYS A 49 -21.55 -23.64 -7.97
N GLY A 50 -22.81 -23.28 -7.75
CA GLY A 50 -23.32 -22.98 -6.39
C GLY A 50 -23.39 -21.50 -6.02
N GLY A 51 -23.19 -20.60 -7.00
CA GLY A 51 -23.30 -19.15 -6.80
C GLY A 51 -21.98 -18.48 -6.41
N ASN A 52 -22.07 -17.32 -5.80
CA ASN A 52 -20.89 -16.55 -5.36
C ASN A 52 -20.04 -17.35 -4.37
N ILE A 53 -18.75 -17.47 -4.67
CA ILE A 53 -17.78 -18.20 -3.85
C ILE A 53 -16.85 -17.20 -3.16
N MET A 54 -16.84 -17.22 -1.83
CA MET A 54 -15.95 -16.36 -1.06
C MET A 54 -14.49 -16.70 -1.37
N PRO A 55 -13.63 -15.69 -1.66
CA PRO A 55 -12.21 -15.90 -1.83
C PRO A 55 -11.59 -16.55 -0.59
N LYS A 56 -10.67 -17.51 -0.82
CA LYS A 56 -9.97 -18.14 0.29
C LYS A 56 -9.08 -17.10 0.98
N VAL A 57 -9.31 -16.85 2.24
CA VAL A 57 -8.46 -16.02 3.08
C VAL A 57 -7.65 -16.88 4.03
N THR A 58 -6.42 -16.47 4.28
CA THR A 58 -5.54 -17.14 5.25
C THR A 58 -5.18 -16.14 6.34
N ARG A 59 -5.53 -16.47 7.57
CA ARG A 59 -5.12 -15.68 8.73
C ARG A 59 -3.72 -16.10 9.17
N VAL A 60 -2.89 -15.12 9.47
CA VAL A 60 -1.58 -15.37 10.07
C VAL A 60 -1.69 -15.29 11.58
N ASP A 61 -0.95 -16.14 12.27
CA ASP A 61 -0.88 -16.12 13.70
C ASP A 61 -0.23 -14.80 14.17
N ALA A 62 -0.97 -14.02 14.94
CA ALA A 62 -0.49 -12.74 15.47
C ALA A 62 0.75 -12.90 16.38
N SER A 63 0.94 -14.06 16.98
CA SER A 63 2.13 -14.36 17.78
C SER A 63 3.41 -14.50 16.96
N ARG A 64 3.29 -14.76 15.64
CA ARG A 64 4.41 -14.82 14.71
C ARG A 64 4.78 -13.45 14.11
N ASN A 65 3.92 -12.50 14.18
CA ASN A 65 4.23 -11.11 13.86
C ASN A 65 4.81 -10.49 15.13
N GLY A 66 6.11 -10.64 15.32
CA GLY A 66 6.82 -9.85 16.32
C GLY A 66 6.35 -8.40 16.21
N ASN A 67 6.01 -7.81 17.33
CA ASN A 67 5.48 -6.47 17.54
C ASN A 67 5.64 -5.55 16.33
N MET A 68 4.55 -5.18 15.70
CA MET A 68 4.52 -4.03 14.80
C MET A 68 4.66 -2.76 15.64
N VAL A 69 5.84 -2.57 16.17
CA VAL A 69 6.23 -1.28 16.73
C VAL A 69 6.57 -0.41 15.54
N MET A 70 5.93 0.73 15.41
CA MET A 70 6.40 1.81 14.57
C MET A 70 7.82 2.16 15.04
N GLY A 71 8.83 1.76 14.28
CA GLY A 71 10.23 1.83 14.66
C GLY A 71 10.85 0.45 14.98
N GLY A 72 12.07 0.24 14.54
CA GLY A 72 12.85 -0.98 14.82
C GLY A 72 12.54 -2.19 13.93
N TYR A 73 11.89 -2.00 12.78
CA TYR A 73 11.69 -3.09 11.83
C TYR A 73 12.96 -3.38 11.03
N GLU A 74 13.37 -4.65 10.95
CA GLU A 74 14.48 -5.11 10.13
C GLU A 74 13.96 -6.02 9.02
N TYR A 75 14.40 -5.75 7.79
CA TYR A 75 14.04 -6.54 6.61
C TYR A 75 15.13 -7.57 6.31
N GLU A 76 14.74 -8.74 5.86
CA GLU A 76 15.68 -9.76 5.42
C GLU A 76 15.65 -9.95 3.91
N GLU A 77 16.83 -10.18 3.34
CA GLU A 77 16.98 -10.61 1.96
C GLU A 77 16.35 -12.00 1.75
N SER A 78 15.60 -12.13 0.68
CA SER A 78 15.13 -13.42 0.18
C SER A 78 15.34 -13.50 -1.32
N SER A 79 16.14 -14.47 -1.75
CA SER A 79 16.44 -14.71 -3.18
C SER A 79 16.97 -13.47 -3.93
N GLY A 80 17.87 -12.73 -3.29
CA GLY A 80 18.50 -11.54 -3.87
C GLY A 80 17.61 -10.29 -3.88
N VAL A 81 16.49 -10.31 -3.15
CA VAL A 81 15.55 -9.19 -3.08
C VAL A 81 15.21 -8.86 -1.64
N VAL A 82 15.18 -7.55 -1.33
CA VAL A 82 14.59 -7.03 -0.10
C VAL A 82 13.37 -6.18 -0.48
N VAL A 83 12.22 -6.49 0.09
CA VAL A 83 10.98 -5.72 -0.12
C VAL A 83 10.65 -4.98 1.16
N MET A 84 10.49 -3.67 1.06
CA MET A 84 10.24 -2.80 2.20
C MET A 84 8.91 -2.07 2.04
N GLU A 85 8.11 -2.06 3.10
CA GLU A 85 6.89 -1.27 3.18
C GLU A 85 7.22 0.12 3.74
N ALA A 86 6.71 1.16 3.09
CA ALA A 86 7.04 2.54 3.44
C ALA A 86 6.73 2.89 4.90
N GLU A 87 5.63 2.36 5.43
CA GLU A 87 5.17 2.61 6.80
C GLU A 87 5.97 1.88 7.89
N ARG A 88 6.83 0.91 7.49
CA ARG A 88 7.61 0.08 8.43
C ARG A 88 9.08 0.48 8.45
N PHE A 89 9.33 1.74 8.69
CA PHE A 89 10.67 2.27 8.88
C PHE A 89 11.23 1.91 10.28
N ALA A 90 12.56 1.87 10.40
CA ALA A 90 13.23 1.66 11.68
C ALA A 90 13.21 2.94 12.53
N THR A 91 13.60 4.06 11.94
CA THR A 91 13.57 5.38 12.57
C THR A 91 13.14 6.45 11.59
N SER A 92 12.65 7.56 12.13
CA SER A 92 12.28 8.73 11.33
C SER A 92 12.82 10.02 11.96
N VAL A 93 13.19 10.95 11.10
CA VAL A 93 13.48 12.32 11.46
C VAL A 93 12.46 13.21 10.77
N GLN A 94 11.96 14.20 11.48
CA GLN A 94 11.03 15.19 10.95
C GLN A 94 11.45 16.58 11.40
N GLU A 95 11.15 17.58 10.58
CA GLU A 95 11.41 18.97 10.90
C GLU A 95 10.28 19.56 11.77
N PRO A 96 10.55 20.61 12.56
CA PRO A 96 9.52 21.27 13.34
C PRO A 96 8.31 21.68 12.48
N GLY A 97 7.10 21.31 12.92
CA GLY A 97 5.87 21.56 12.20
C GLY A 97 5.63 20.67 10.99
N THR A 98 6.33 19.55 10.88
CA THR A 98 6.04 18.46 9.95
C THR A 98 5.84 17.15 10.68
N GLN A 99 5.14 16.20 10.04
CA GLN A 99 4.90 14.87 10.60
C GLN A 99 4.83 13.84 9.48
N TRP A 100 5.53 12.71 9.65
CA TRP A 100 5.31 11.55 8.82
C TRP A 100 3.94 10.94 9.11
N THR A 101 3.11 10.89 8.10
CA THR A 101 1.72 10.45 8.20
C THR A 101 1.49 9.24 7.33
N VAL A 102 0.98 8.19 7.94
CA VAL A 102 0.52 6.98 7.23
C VAL A 102 -0.83 7.27 6.59
N ILE A 103 -0.94 7.01 5.29
CA ILE A 103 -2.19 7.14 4.53
C ILE A 103 -2.68 5.72 4.25
N PRO A 104 -3.72 5.27 4.94
CA PRO A 104 -4.24 3.92 4.79
C PRO A 104 -4.67 3.62 3.36
N ASP A 105 -4.41 2.39 2.94
CA ASP A 105 -4.86 1.85 1.64
C ASP A 105 -4.30 2.56 0.38
N LEU A 106 -3.35 3.49 0.54
CA LEU A 106 -2.73 4.20 -0.60
C LEU A 106 -1.54 3.43 -1.18
N GLY A 107 -0.91 2.56 -0.42
CA GLY A 107 0.23 1.76 -0.87
C GLY A 107 -0.16 0.70 -1.90
N ARG A 108 0.81 0.24 -2.68
CA ARG A 108 0.62 -0.88 -3.59
C ARG A 108 0.22 -2.17 -2.88
N THR A 109 0.74 -2.38 -1.69
CA THR A 109 0.55 -3.57 -0.86
C THR A 109 -0.07 -3.25 0.50
N LEU A 110 0.30 -2.15 1.11
CA LEU A 110 -0.22 -1.67 2.39
C LEU A 110 -0.58 -0.18 2.30
N SER A 111 -0.01 0.64 3.18
CA SER A 111 -0.30 2.08 3.26
C SER A 111 0.75 2.90 2.51
N GLY A 112 0.36 4.08 2.10
CA GLY A 112 1.31 5.12 1.69
C GLY A 112 1.88 5.86 2.90
N LEU A 113 2.99 6.56 2.71
CA LEU A 113 3.58 7.42 3.72
C LEU A 113 3.91 8.77 3.12
N SER A 114 3.51 9.84 3.78
CA SER A 114 3.77 11.21 3.35
C SER A 114 4.21 12.09 4.51
N LEU A 115 5.08 13.05 4.23
CA LEU A 115 5.43 14.10 5.19
C LEU A 115 4.41 15.23 5.08
N MET A 116 3.71 15.51 6.16
CA MET A 116 2.65 16.53 6.19
C MET A 116 3.07 17.74 7.03
N PRO A 117 2.63 18.95 6.65
CA PRO A 117 1.91 19.31 5.44
C PRO A 117 2.83 19.28 4.22
N TYR A 118 2.38 18.70 3.13
CA TYR A 118 3.16 18.56 1.87
C TYR A 118 3.52 19.91 1.22
N THR A 119 2.88 20.99 1.63
CA THR A 119 3.14 22.35 1.12
C THR A 119 4.35 23.01 1.77
N LYS A 120 4.90 22.42 2.84
CA LYS A 120 6.06 22.98 3.54
C LYS A 120 7.35 22.44 2.91
N PRO A 121 8.25 23.32 2.42
CA PRO A 121 9.58 22.88 1.98
C PRO A 121 10.33 22.26 3.15
N VAL A 122 10.95 21.11 2.92
CA VAL A 122 11.75 20.39 3.91
C VAL A 122 13.04 19.90 3.27
N SER A 123 14.10 19.81 4.04
CA SER A 123 15.40 19.31 3.59
C SER A 123 16.04 18.29 4.54
N GLY A 124 15.59 18.22 5.79
CA GLY A 124 16.17 17.37 6.82
C GLY A 124 15.30 16.21 7.29
N ALA A 125 14.09 16.06 6.74
CA ALA A 125 13.22 14.94 7.11
C ALA A 125 13.69 13.66 6.43
N SER A 126 13.78 12.58 7.19
CA SER A 126 14.25 11.28 6.66
C SER A 126 13.56 10.09 7.31
N LEU A 127 13.62 8.98 6.60
CA LEU A 127 13.21 7.65 7.06
C LEU A 127 14.40 6.71 6.92
N THR A 128 14.65 5.94 7.96
CA THR A 128 15.70 4.92 7.95
C THR A 128 15.06 3.54 7.98
N TYR A 129 15.51 2.70 7.08
CA TYR A 129 15.13 1.29 7.00
C TYR A 129 16.33 0.42 7.31
N GLN A 130 16.14 -0.64 8.07
CA GLN A 130 17.17 -1.61 8.38
C GLN A 130 16.96 -2.87 7.55
N MET A 131 18.02 -3.37 6.94
CA MET A 131 17.97 -4.62 6.20
C MET A 131 19.17 -5.50 6.52
N ARG A 132 18.93 -6.81 6.49
CA ARG A 132 19.96 -7.83 6.61
C ARG A 132 20.14 -8.53 5.28
N LEU A 133 21.31 -8.37 4.69
CA LEU A 133 21.71 -9.07 3.50
C LEU A 133 22.32 -10.43 3.90
N LYS A 134 22.04 -11.45 3.10
CA LYS A 134 22.55 -12.82 3.30
C LYS A 134 23.70 -13.14 2.36
N SER A 135 23.95 -12.27 1.41
CA SER A 135 24.99 -12.43 0.38
C SER A 135 25.69 -11.10 0.14
N ASP A 136 26.94 -11.19 -0.28
CA ASP A 136 27.68 -10.03 -0.79
C ASP A 136 27.10 -9.61 -2.13
N LEU A 137 26.60 -8.40 -2.21
CA LEU A 137 25.94 -7.87 -3.40
C LEU A 137 26.81 -6.76 -4.03
N SER A 138 26.97 -6.84 -5.34
CA SER A 138 27.49 -5.74 -6.14
C SER A 138 26.41 -5.25 -7.11
N GLY A 139 26.29 -3.95 -7.31
CA GLY A 139 25.34 -3.37 -8.26
C GLY A 139 23.88 -3.44 -7.79
N VAL A 140 23.62 -3.06 -6.56
CA VAL A 140 22.27 -3.02 -5.99
C VAL A 140 21.41 -2.00 -6.74
N ARG A 141 20.20 -2.42 -7.13
CA ARG A 141 19.18 -1.55 -7.71
C ARG A 141 18.09 -1.27 -6.68
N VAL A 142 17.90 -0.02 -6.32
CA VAL A 142 16.79 0.43 -5.50
C VAL A 142 15.63 0.85 -6.40
N ARG A 143 14.43 0.33 -6.13
CA ARG A 143 13.18 0.76 -6.76
C ARG A 143 12.27 1.36 -5.70
N LEU A 144 12.02 2.65 -5.79
CA LEU A 144 11.03 3.34 -4.97
C LEU A 144 9.71 3.42 -5.75
N ILE A 145 8.62 3.04 -5.09
CA ILE A 145 7.28 3.15 -5.65
C ILE A 145 6.65 4.40 -5.02
N LEU A 146 6.40 5.40 -5.85
CA LEU A 146 5.78 6.66 -5.45
C LEU A 146 4.36 6.72 -6.02
N ASP A 147 3.48 7.41 -5.32
CA ASP A 147 2.20 7.80 -5.89
C ASP A 147 2.39 8.96 -6.88
N SER A 148 1.47 9.07 -7.83
CA SER A 148 1.52 10.09 -8.86
C SER A 148 1.40 11.48 -8.25
N THR A 149 2.45 12.28 -8.38
CA THR A 149 2.50 13.64 -7.83
C THR A 149 2.83 14.64 -8.94
N LEU A 150 1.94 15.61 -9.13
CA LEU A 150 2.21 16.72 -10.05
C LEU A 150 3.28 17.67 -9.48
N PRO A 151 4.14 18.26 -10.33
CA PRO A 151 5.12 19.24 -9.90
C PRO A 151 4.40 20.56 -9.53
N PHE A 152 4.21 20.82 -8.25
CA PHE A 152 3.62 22.08 -7.77
C PHE A 152 4.68 23.09 -7.30
N ILE A 153 5.95 22.74 -7.41
CA ILE A 153 7.08 23.64 -7.19
C ILE A 153 7.98 23.71 -8.44
N LYS A 154 8.57 24.87 -8.68
CA LYS A 154 9.52 25.05 -9.79
C LYS A 154 10.72 24.12 -9.62
N GLY A 155 11.02 23.33 -10.64
CA GLY A 155 12.10 22.36 -10.64
C GLY A 155 11.71 20.96 -10.16
N GLY A 156 10.44 20.74 -9.86
CA GLY A 156 9.93 19.43 -9.44
C GLY A 156 10.29 19.03 -8.02
N HIS A 157 9.99 17.79 -7.68
CA HIS A 157 10.24 17.22 -6.36
C HIS A 157 11.41 16.24 -6.42
N SER A 158 12.17 16.19 -5.35
CA SER A 158 13.33 15.31 -5.21
C SER A 158 13.31 14.56 -3.90
N TYR A 159 13.92 13.41 -3.90
CA TYR A 159 14.32 12.69 -2.70
C TYR A 159 15.78 12.30 -2.79
N ALA A 160 16.36 12.00 -1.65
CA ALA A 160 17.71 11.48 -1.58
C ALA A 160 17.71 10.07 -1.03
N ILE A 161 18.60 9.22 -1.53
CA ILE A 161 18.84 7.86 -1.04
C ILE A 161 20.30 7.73 -0.65
N ARG A 162 20.54 7.12 0.49
CA ARG A 162 21.87 6.76 0.97
C ARG A 162 21.84 5.33 1.55
N LEU A 163 22.83 4.55 1.22
CA LEU A 163 23.07 3.23 1.82
C LEU A 163 24.22 3.37 2.82
N ASP A 164 23.94 3.05 4.07
CA ASP A 164 24.88 3.17 5.19
C ASP A 164 25.58 4.54 5.23
N ASP A 165 26.90 4.55 5.27
CA ASP A 165 27.74 5.75 5.27
C ASP A 165 28.18 6.19 3.85
N GLY A 166 27.57 5.63 2.80
CA GLY A 166 27.88 5.96 1.41
C GLY A 166 27.43 7.35 1.01
N GLU A 167 27.72 7.71 -0.24
CA GLU A 167 27.29 8.98 -0.81
C GLU A 167 25.77 9.04 -1.02
N GLU A 168 25.20 10.20 -0.77
CA GLU A 168 23.81 10.48 -0.97
C GLU A 168 23.51 10.68 -2.46
N GLN A 169 22.53 9.95 -2.98
CA GLN A 169 22.07 10.06 -4.36
C GLN A 169 20.75 10.83 -4.39
N ILE A 170 20.77 11.99 -5.03
CA ILE A 170 19.57 12.83 -5.19
C ILE A 170 18.86 12.46 -6.49
N VAL A 171 17.58 12.18 -6.38
CA VAL A 171 16.71 11.83 -7.52
C VAL A 171 15.58 12.83 -7.61
N ASN A 172 15.51 13.55 -8.74
CA ASN A 172 14.33 14.33 -9.08
C ASN A 172 13.40 13.43 -9.89
N TYR A 173 12.15 13.30 -9.47
CA TYR A 173 11.24 12.31 -10.06
C TYR A 173 10.10 12.91 -10.91
N ASN A 174 9.99 14.25 -10.96
CA ASN A 174 8.95 14.90 -11.75
C ASN A 174 9.33 16.28 -12.34
N SER A 175 10.62 16.59 -12.49
CA SER A 175 11.08 17.84 -13.12
C SER A 175 10.65 17.97 -14.58
N ASP A 176 10.53 16.86 -15.29
CA ASP A 176 10.25 16.83 -16.71
C ASP A 176 8.76 16.82 -17.03
N LEU A 177 7.91 16.77 -16.01
CA LEU A 177 6.47 16.88 -16.18
C LEU A 177 6.11 18.34 -16.42
N THR A 178 5.92 18.71 -17.68
CA THR A 178 5.36 20.01 -18.05
C THR A 178 3.84 19.97 -18.02
N TRP A 179 3.21 21.03 -17.49
CA TRP A 179 1.79 21.22 -17.69
C TRP A 179 1.54 21.34 -19.19
N ALA A 180 0.76 20.45 -19.74
CA ALA A 180 0.20 20.68 -21.07
C ALA A 180 -0.74 21.87 -20.96
N ASN A 181 -0.36 23.00 -21.58
CA ASN A 181 -1.22 24.17 -21.73
C ASN A 181 -2.38 23.85 -22.68
#